data_98167ec1c8b3c62115acb6cbc40536f6
#
_entry.id   98167ec1c8b3c62115acb6cbc40536f6
#
_cell.length_a   1.000
_cell.length_b   1.000
_cell.length_c   1.000
_cell.angle_alpha   90.00
_cell.angle_beta   90.00
_cell.angle_gamma   90.00
#
_symmetry.space_group_name_H-M   'P 1'
#
loop_
_entity.id
_entity.type
_entity.pdbx_description
1 polymer ?
#
loop_
_entity_poly.entity_id
_entity_poly.type
_entity_poly.pdbx_seq_one_letter_code
_entity_poly.pdbx_strand_id
1 'polypeptide(L)'
;MTNTLLSSLRERILDESEPLAGLLRKCLLLGAETGSESLRQWARYELNGYDGDVDVPSYRLLPSLPIKVDSISGNTWARGQTFDRLQLPLEAQKGVPESFPLRQPVEELESLAGKSSLSFTNAGLAYAQTVWNDSLGPFQQIVGMSYSLPGSVLTGVLGQIRTQLVDVLADLTAETPLAELPKKAAVDAAVGQHIGTQYNTTIQAANGPTAIGNKAKVKTEGLSVQDAIKFLDAVQAAAKDVLDDEGRVELLAAVEELRATTQQEATDTGDVVKTAGKLRVIAARIGSPAVTAAVSSAVETVTSLALSGAFG
;
A
#
# COMPACT_ATOMS: atom_id res chain seq x y z
N MET A 1 -14.32 -20.43 35.73
CA MET A 1 -13.45 -20.41 34.55
C MET A 1 -13.02 -18.95 34.37
N THR A 2 -11.74 -18.67 34.49
CA THR A 2 -11.20 -17.31 34.25
C THR A 2 -11.35 -17.00 32.75
N ASN A 3 -12.25 -16.10 32.43
CA ASN A 3 -12.47 -15.66 31.05
C ASN A 3 -11.29 -14.77 30.66
N THR A 4 -10.34 -15.28 29.88
CA THR A 4 -9.18 -14.51 29.41
C THR A 4 -9.61 -13.57 28.29
N LEU A 5 -8.79 -12.55 27.97
CA LEU A 5 -9.04 -11.64 26.84
C LEU A 5 -9.16 -12.40 25.51
N LEU A 6 -8.31 -13.42 25.31
CA LEU A 6 -8.32 -14.26 24.11
C LEU A 6 -9.65 -15.04 23.99
N SER A 7 -10.11 -15.68 25.07
CA SER A 7 -11.41 -16.36 25.11
C SER A 7 -12.58 -15.41 24.84
N SER A 8 -12.56 -14.23 25.50
CA SER A 8 -13.59 -13.20 25.29
C SER A 8 -13.62 -12.66 23.86
N LEU A 9 -12.47 -12.45 23.22
CA LEU A 9 -12.39 -12.04 21.81
C LEU A 9 -12.95 -13.12 20.91
N ARG A 10 -12.55 -14.40 21.11
CA ARG A 10 -13.02 -15.52 20.29
C ARG A 10 -14.54 -15.72 20.34
N GLU A 11 -15.13 -15.59 21.52
CA GLU A 11 -16.59 -15.75 21.68
C GLU A 11 -17.37 -14.63 20.96
N ARG A 12 -16.86 -13.39 21.05
CA ARG A 12 -17.61 -12.20 20.58
C ARG A 12 -17.35 -11.84 19.12
N ILE A 13 -16.23 -12.30 18.53
CA ILE A 13 -15.89 -11.95 17.15
C ILE A 13 -16.85 -12.55 16.11
N LEU A 14 -17.45 -13.70 16.44
CA LEU A 14 -18.41 -14.40 15.59
C LEU A 14 -19.82 -13.82 15.67
N ASP A 15 -20.08 -12.95 16.66
CA ASP A 15 -21.33 -12.20 16.76
C ASP A 15 -21.22 -10.96 15.85
N GLU A 16 -21.92 -10.99 14.74
CA GLU A 16 -21.93 -9.87 13.79
C GLU A 16 -22.54 -8.60 14.34
N SER A 17 -23.36 -8.71 15.40
CA SER A 17 -23.95 -7.55 16.09
C SER A 17 -22.98 -6.85 17.03
N GLU A 18 -21.86 -7.49 17.39
CA GLU A 18 -20.84 -6.89 18.25
C GLU A 18 -20.09 -5.78 17.48
N PRO A 19 -20.06 -4.54 17.99
CA PRO A 19 -19.35 -3.45 17.34
C PRO A 19 -17.84 -3.74 17.22
N LEU A 20 -17.26 -3.53 16.04
CA LEU A 20 -15.82 -3.72 15.80
C LEU A 20 -14.95 -2.88 16.72
N ALA A 21 -15.39 -1.66 17.04
CA ALA A 21 -14.66 -0.80 17.97
C ALA A 21 -14.48 -1.45 19.34
N GLY A 22 -15.49 -2.19 19.84
CA GLY A 22 -15.39 -2.95 21.09
C GLY A 22 -14.35 -4.07 21.02
N LEU A 23 -14.29 -4.79 19.93
CA LEU A 23 -13.31 -5.86 19.68
C LEU A 23 -11.89 -5.31 19.55
N LEU A 24 -11.72 -4.20 18.81
CA LEU A 24 -10.42 -3.53 18.64
C LEU A 24 -9.86 -2.96 19.96
N ARG A 25 -10.73 -2.45 20.85
CA ARG A 25 -10.29 -2.05 22.22
C ARG A 25 -9.76 -3.24 23.03
N LYS A 26 -10.34 -4.42 22.87
CA LYS A 26 -9.80 -5.65 23.47
C LYS A 26 -8.47 -6.06 22.83
N CYS A 27 -8.29 -5.84 21.54
CA CYS A 27 -7.00 -6.04 20.86
C CYS A 27 -5.90 -5.10 21.41
N LEU A 28 -6.25 -3.85 21.74
CA LEU A 28 -5.31 -2.94 22.43
C LEU A 28 -4.85 -3.51 23.77
N LEU A 29 -5.79 -4.06 24.55
CA LEU A 29 -5.46 -4.67 25.85
C LEU A 29 -4.62 -5.94 25.65
N LEU A 30 -5.01 -6.83 24.73
CA LEU A 30 -4.24 -8.05 24.42
C LEU A 30 -2.82 -7.70 23.97
N GLY A 31 -2.66 -6.71 23.09
CA GLY A 31 -1.35 -6.25 22.66
C GLY A 31 -0.52 -5.64 23.80
N ALA A 32 -1.16 -4.97 24.77
CA ALA A 32 -0.48 -4.45 25.96
C ALA A 32 -0.02 -5.59 26.89
N GLU A 33 -0.87 -6.58 27.14
CA GLU A 33 -0.54 -7.73 28.01
C GLU A 33 0.53 -8.64 27.41
N THR A 34 0.51 -8.82 26.09
CA THR A 34 1.51 -9.65 25.36
C THR A 34 2.79 -8.89 25.01
N GLY A 35 2.78 -7.54 25.11
CA GLY A 35 3.86 -6.68 24.65
C GLY A 35 3.94 -6.52 23.13
N SER A 36 2.88 -6.91 22.37
CA SER A 36 2.82 -6.75 20.92
C SER A 36 2.47 -5.31 20.54
N GLU A 37 3.47 -4.54 20.10
CA GLU A 37 3.24 -3.18 19.62
C GLU A 37 2.56 -3.17 18.23
N SER A 38 2.82 -4.18 17.39
CA SER A 38 2.18 -4.32 16.09
C SER A 38 0.66 -4.43 16.21
N LEU A 39 0.15 -5.28 17.11
CA LEU A 39 -1.28 -5.41 17.36
C LEU A 39 -1.89 -4.11 17.93
N ARG A 40 -1.16 -3.47 18.89
CA ARG A 40 -1.60 -2.20 19.48
C ARG A 40 -1.69 -1.09 18.46
N GLN A 41 -0.69 -0.96 17.59
CA GLN A 41 -0.62 0.09 16.58
C GLN A 41 -1.72 -0.08 15.54
N TRP A 42 -1.93 -1.30 15.02
CA TRP A 42 -3.03 -1.58 14.12
C TRP A 42 -4.39 -1.26 14.74
N ALA A 43 -4.66 -1.76 15.93
CA ALA A 43 -5.93 -1.49 16.60
C ALA A 43 -6.14 0.02 16.87
N ARG A 44 -5.08 0.79 17.15
CA ARG A 44 -5.16 2.26 17.28
C ARG A 44 -5.51 2.94 15.97
N TYR A 45 -4.90 2.55 14.86
CA TYR A 45 -5.22 3.11 13.56
C TYR A 45 -6.67 2.82 13.13
N GLU A 46 -7.13 1.59 13.39
CA GLU A 46 -8.52 1.25 13.13
C GLU A 46 -9.50 2.08 14.00
N LEU A 47 -9.18 2.30 15.28
CA LEU A 47 -10.03 3.03 16.22
C LEU A 47 -10.00 4.55 16.04
N ASN A 48 -8.83 5.12 15.73
CA ASN A 48 -8.64 6.57 15.69
C ASN A 48 -8.62 7.14 14.26
N GLY A 49 -8.54 6.26 13.26
CA GLY A 49 -8.30 6.64 11.88
C GLY A 49 -6.81 6.68 11.53
N TYR A 50 -6.56 6.83 10.24
CA TYR A 50 -5.23 6.85 9.62
C TYR A 50 -4.86 8.30 9.28
N ASP A 51 -4.38 9.06 10.25
CA ASP A 51 -4.04 10.47 10.08
C ASP A 51 -2.70 10.67 9.35
N GLY A 52 -2.58 11.82 8.69
CA GLY A 52 -1.35 12.25 8.05
C GLY A 52 -0.93 11.39 6.86
N ASP A 53 0.37 11.10 6.78
CA ASP A 53 0.99 10.35 5.68
C ASP A 53 1.04 8.83 5.94
N VAL A 54 0.30 8.33 6.93
CA VAL A 54 0.24 6.88 7.21
C VAL A 54 -0.49 6.18 6.08
N ASP A 55 0.15 5.15 5.52
CA ASP A 55 -0.50 4.31 4.52
C ASP A 55 -1.66 3.52 5.13
N VAL A 56 -2.77 3.46 4.42
CA VAL A 56 -3.91 2.64 4.82
C VAL A 56 -3.74 1.20 4.31
N PRO A 57 -4.24 0.18 5.03
CA PRO A 57 -4.26 -1.18 4.54
C PRO A 57 -5.02 -1.31 3.21
N SER A 58 -4.70 -2.33 2.41
CA SER A 58 -5.32 -2.55 1.10
C SER A 58 -6.85 -2.68 1.17
N TYR A 59 -7.39 -3.25 2.25
CA TYR A 59 -8.84 -3.35 2.46
C TYR A 59 -9.53 -2.00 2.72
N ARG A 60 -8.76 -0.94 3.00
CA ARG A 60 -9.25 0.44 3.12
C ARG A 60 -9.02 1.28 1.86
N LEU A 61 -8.40 0.70 0.83
CA LEU A 61 -8.24 1.35 -0.48
C LEU A 61 -9.41 0.95 -1.37
N LEU A 62 -10.34 1.87 -1.56
CA LEU A 62 -11.41 1.69 -2.52
C LEU A 62 -10.90 1.96 -3.94
N PRO A 63 -11.41 1.27 -4.97
CA PRO A 63 -11.20 1.66 -6.36
C PRO A 63 -11.80 3.06 -6.59
N SER A 64 -11.53 3.65 -7.76
CA SER A 64 -12.14 4.93 -8.12
C SER A 64 -13.64 4.90 -7.91
N LEU A 65 -14.15 5.88 -7.17
CA LEU A 65 -15.57 5.94 -6.82
C LEU A 65 -16.41 6.44 -7.99
N PRO A 66 -17.66 5.97 -8.14
CA PRO A 66 -18.61 6.51 -9.10
C PRO A 66 -18.83 8.01 -8.86
N ILE A 67 -18.89 8.76 -9.95
CA ILE A 67 -19.07 10.22 -9.93
C ILE A 67 -20.49 10.53 -10.42
N LYS A 68 -21.26 11.22 -9.58
CA LYS A 68 -22.54 11.79 -9.95
C LYS A 68 -22.30 13.13 -10.60
N VAL A 69 -22.89 13.34 -11.76
CA VAL A 69 -22.75 14.55 -12.57
C VAL A 69 -24.12 15.14 -12.84
N ASP A 70 -24.27 16.42 -12.56
CA ASP A 70 -25.40 17.23 -12.98
C ASP A 70 -24.96 18.15 -14.09
N SER A 71 -25.72 18.18 -15.18
CA SER A 71 -25.40 18.97 -16.34
C SER A 71 -26.61 19.69 -16.94
N ILE A 72 -26.35 20.76 -17.67
CA ILE A 72 -27.32 21.49 -18.45
C ILE A 72 -26.88 21.57 -19.90
N SER A 73 -27.81 21.40 -20.83
CA SER A 73 -27.60 21.57 -22.27
C SER A 73 -28.76 22.35 -22.84
N GLY A 74 -28.53 23.62 -23.16
CA GLY A 74 -29.62 24.54 -23.50
C GLY A 74 -30.64 24.64 -22.38
N ASN A 75 -31.88 24.23 -22.60
CA ASN A 75 -32.95 24.21 -21.59
C ASN A 75 -33.15 22.83 -20.93
N THR A 76 -32.29 21.86 -21.23
CA THR A 76 -32.44 20.50 -20.72
C THR A 76 -31.48 20.26 -19.55
N TRP A 77 -32.02 19.82 -18.42
CA TRP A 77 -31.28 19.39 -17.24
C TRP A 77 -31.15 17.87 -17.21
N ALA A 78 -29.93 17.38 -17.01
CA ALA A 78 -29.66 15.99 -16.68
C ALA A 78 -29.05 15.95 -15.26
N ARG A 79 -29.65 15.18 -14.34
CA ARG A 79 -29.23 15.13 -12.93
C ARG A 79 -28.84 13.72 -12.53
N GLY A 80 -27.82 13.61 -11.68
CA GLY A 80 -27.38 12.36 -11.07
C GLY A 80 -26.88 11.33 -12.07
N GLN A 81 -26.43 11.73 -13.23
CA GLN A 81 -25.80 10.83 -14.20
C GLN A 81 -24.54 10.24 -13.57
N THR A 82 -24.36 8.92 -13.70
CA THR A 82 -23.21 8.24 -13.09
C THR A 82 -22.13 8.04 -14.13
N PHE A 83 -20.93 8.48 -13.81
CA PHE A 83 -19.72 8.33 -14.62
C PHE A 83 -18.64 7.62 -13.81
N ASP A 84 -17.85 6.81 -14.50
CA ASP A 84 -16.57 6.32 -13.99
C ASP A 84 -15.46 7.30 -14.38
N ARG A 85 -14.36 7.26 -13.62
CA ARG A 85 -13.17 8.09 -13.88
C ARG A 85 -12.74 8.05 -15.36
N LEU A 86 -12.72 6.86 -15.97
CA LEU A 86 -12.28 6.67 -17.36
C LEU A 86 -13.23 7.25 -18.40
N GLN A 87 -14.46 7.58 -18.04
CA GLN A 87 -15.45 8.23 -18.91
C GLN A 87 -15.31 9.76 -18.92
N LEU A 88 -14.52 10.31 -18.00
CA LEU A 88 -14.22 11.74 -17.98
C LEU A 88 -13.20 12.11 -19.08
N PRO A 89 -13.17 13.36 -19.56
CA PRO A 89 -12.10 13.87 -20.41
C PRO A 89 -10.72 13.64 -19.78
N LEU A 90 -9.71 13.31 -20.57
CA LEU A 90 -8.36 12.95 -20.07
C LEU A 90 -7.77 13.98 -19.10
N GLU A 91 -7.95 15.27 -19.39
CA GLU A 91 -7.47 16.32 -18.48
C GLU A 91 -8.25 16.34 -17.16
N ALA A 92 -9.57 16.11 -17.19
CA ALA A 92 -10.39 16.04 -15.99
C ALA A 92 -10.04 14.81 -15.10
N GLN A 93 -9.59 13.70 -15.70
CA GLN A 93 -9.14 12.52 -14.95
C GLN A 93 -7.97 12.80 -14.00
N LYS A 94 -7.15 13.83 -14.28
CA LYS A 94 -6.03 14.22 -13.41
C LYS A 94 -6.48 14.68 -12.03
N GLY A 95 -7.69 15.21 -11.91
CA GLY A 95 -8.30 15.61 -10.64
C GLY A 95 -8.94 14.45 -9.86
N VAL A 96 -9.12 13.29 -10.49
CA VAL A 96 -9.83 12.14 -9.91
C VAL A 96 -8.83 11.03 -9.58
N PRO A 97 -8.65 10.65 -8.31
CA PRO A 97 -7.71 9.62 -7.92
C PRO A 97 -8.15 8.23 -8.44
N GLU A 98 -7.17 7.36 -8.70
CA GLU A 98 -7.42 5.97 -9.11
C GLU A 98 -7.90 5.10 -7.96
N SER A 99 -7.51 5.44 -6.74
CA SER A 99 -7.94 4.78 -5.51
C SER A 99 -8.29 5.81 -4.45
N PHE A 100 -9.25 5.47 -3.61
CA PHE A 100 -9.74 6.33 -2.54
C PHE A 100 -9.47 5.69 -1.18
N PRO A 101 -8.54 6.25 -0.36
CA PRO A 101 -8.24 5.71 0.96
C PRO A 101 -9.32 6.07 1.97
N LEU A 102 -9.90 5.08 2.63
CA LEU A 102 -10.80 5.27 3.78
C LEU A 102 -9.97 5.43 5.05
N ARG A 103 -9.78 6.68 5.47
CA ARG A 103 -8.96 7.04 6.62
C ARG A 103 -9.72 7.16 7.93
N GLN A 104 -11.05 7.16 7.87
CA GLN A 104 -11.93 7.40 9.01
C GLN A 104 -11.83 6.29 10.07
N PRO A 105 -12.06 6.62 11.35
CA PRO A 105 -12.22 5.65 12.43
C PRO A 105 -13.29 4.61 12.14
N VAL A 106 -13.11 3.39 12.64
CA VAL A 106 -14.07 2.31 12.45
C VAL A 106 -15.48 2.66 12.94
N GLU A 107 -15.61 3.39 14.04
CA GLU A 107 -16.91 3.83 14.57
C GLU A 107 -17.64 4.78 13.61
N GLU A 108 -16.91 5.66 12.92
CA GLU A 108 -17.49 6.51 11.88
C GLU A 108 -17.95 5.67 10.69
N LEU A 109 -17.13 4.72 10.24
CA LEU A 109 -17.51 3.81 9.16
C LEU A 109 -18.75 2.98 9.51
N GLU A 110 -18.85 2.45 10.74
CA GLU A 110 -20.04 1.74 11.25
C GLU A 110 -21.29 2.64 11.18
N SER A 111 -21.18 3.88 11.63
CA SER A 111 -22.28 4.85 11.56
C SER A 111 -22.71 5.19 10.13
N LEU A 112 -21.76 5.25 9.19
CA LEU A 112 -22.00 5.61 7.80
C LEU A 112 -22.50 4.42 6.96
N ALA A 113 -22.13 3.20 7.32
CA ALA A 113 -22.48 1.97 6.60
C ALA A 113 -24.00 1.72 6.54
N GLY A 114 -24.74 2.19 7.54
CA GLY A 114 -26.22 2.12 7.57
C GLY A 114 -26.94 3.04 6.58
N LYS A 115 -26.22 3.97 5.92
CA LYS A 115 -26.81 4.90 4.94
C LYS A 115 -26.86 4.25 3.56
N SER A 116 -27.90 4.53 2.79
CA SER A 116 -28.05 3.99 1.42
C SER A 116 -26.92 4.44 0.50
N SER A 117 -26.52 5.71 0.58
CA SER A 117 -25.41 6.29 -0.17
C SER A 117 -24.94 7.58 0.49
N LEU A 118 -23.66 7.84 0.40
CA LEU A 118 -23.01 9.08 0.80
C LEU A 118 -22.60 9.83 -0.46
N SER A 119 -22.80 11.15 -0.45
CA SER A 119 -22.36 12.02 -1.53
C SER A 119 -21.42 13.08 -0.96
N PHE A 120 -20.27 13.27 -1.59
CA PHE A 120 -19.29 14.26 -1.17
C PHE A 120 -18.48 14.77 -2.37
N THR A 121 -17.85 15.92 -2.20
CA THR A 121 -16.97 16.53 -3.21
C THR A 121 -15.62 16.88 -2.58
N ASN A 122 -14.63 17.12 -3.44
CA ASN A 122 -13.30 17.57 -3.05
C ASN A 122 -12.71 18.53 -4.10
N ALA A 123 -11.55 19.10 -3.81
CA ALA A 123 -10.86 20.01 -4.73
C ALA A 123 -10.52 19.36 -6.09
N GLY A 124 -10.24 18.06 -6.13
CA GLY A 124 -9.99 17.33 -7.36
C GLY A 124 -11.20 17.26 -8.28
N LEU A 125 -12.41 17.01 -7.74
CA LEU A 125 -13.64 17.07 -8.53
C LEU A 125 -13.96 18.49 -8.98
N ALA A 126 -13.71 19.50 -8.17
CA ALA A 126 -13.89 20.89 -8.58
C ALA A 126 -12.95 21.26 -9.75
N TYR A 127 -11.70 20.81 -9.70
CA TYR A 127 -10.77 20.93 -10.83
C TYR A 127 -11.28 20.19 -12.07
N ALA A 128 -11.69 18.94 -11.92
CA ALA A 128 -12.23 18.12 -13.02
C ALA A 128 -13.45 18.78 -13.67
N GLN A 129 -14.35 19.34 -12.87
CA GLN A 129 -15.52 20.08 -13.36
C GLN A 129 -15.13 21.30 -14.18
N THR A 130 -14.17 22.10 -13.72
CA THR A 130 -13.67 23.29 -14.42
C THR A 130 -13.08 22.91 -15.77
N VAL A 131 -12.16 21.96 -15.80
CA VAL A 131 -11.49 21.50 -17.01
C VAL A 131 -12.48 20.86 -17.99
N TRP A 132 -13.47 20.12 -17.49
CA TRP A 132 -14.50 19.57 -18.35
C TRP A 132 -15.37 20.67 -18.97
N ASN A 133 -15.74 21.68 -18.20
CA ASN A 133 -16.51 22.82 -18.72
C ASN A 133 -15.76 23.59 -19.80
N ASP A 134 -14.44 23.75 -19.69
CA ASP A 134 -13.60 24.41 -20.71
C ASP A 134 -13.62 23.66 -22.06
N SER A 135 -13.93 22.37 -22.06
CA SER A 135 -14.03 21.53 -23.25
C SER A 135 -15.43 21.48 -23.88
N LEU A 136 -16.46 22.02 -23.20
CA LEU A 136 -17.85 21.99 -23.65
C LEU A 136 -18.20 23.17 -24.54
N GLY A 137 -19.26 23.02 -25.33
CA GLY A 137 -19.80 24.09 -26.15
C GLY A 137 -20.57 25.14 -25.32
N PRO A 138 -20.85 26.32 -25.92
CA PRO A 138 -21.37 27.49 -25.20
C PRO A 138 -22.74 27.29 -24.52
N PHE A 139 -23.47 26.24 -24.84
CA PHE A 139 -24.80 25.93 -24.27
C PHE A 139 -24.75 24.66 -23.38
N GLN A 140 -23.58 24.15 -23.10
CA GLN A 140 -23.39 22.97 -22.25
C GLN A 140 -22.55 23.30 -21.03
N GLN A 141 -23.00 22.83 -19.87
CA GLN A 141 -22.27 23.07 -18.62
C GLN A 141 -22.47 21.89 -17.65
N ILE A 142 -21.40 21.47 -17.01
CA ILE A 142 -21.43 20.64 -15.81
C ILE A 142 -21.67 21.59 -14.62
N VAL A 143 -22.79 21.42 -13.95
CA VAL A 143 -23.21 22.31 -12.83
C VAL A 143 -22.90 21.72 -11.47
N GLY A 144 -22.63 20.41 -11.40
CA GLY A 144 -22.23 19.75 -10.18
C GLY A 144 -21.56 18.40 -10.42
N MET A 145 -20.56 18.10 -9.61
CA MET A 145 -19.90 16.79 -9.53
C MET A 145 -19.75 16.35 -8.09
N SER A 146 -20.07 15.10 -7.80
CA SER A 146 -19.88 14.52 -6.47
C SER A 146 -19.53 13.03 -6.57
N TYR A 147 -18.70 12.53 -5.66
CA TYR A 147 -18.53 11.10 -5.48
C TYR A 147 -19.78 10.49 -4.86
N SER A 148 -20.08 9.26 -5.24
CA SER A 148 -21.14 8.45 -4.67
C SER A 148 -20.53 7.21 -4.01
N LEU A 149 -20.69 7.08 -2.70
CA LEU A 149 -20.20 5.95 -1.92
C LEU A 149 -21.40 5.22 -1.30
N PRO A 150 -21.78 4.04 -1.81
CA PRO A 150 -22.81 3.22 -1.21
C PRO A 150 -22.40 2.72 0.19
N GLY A 151 -23.34 2.71 1.14
CA GLY A 151 -23.09 2.19 2.49
C GLY A 151 -22.68 0.72 2.49
N SER A 152 -23.15 -0.08 1.51
CA SER A 152 -22.74 -1.48 1.33
C SER A 152 -21.23 -1.66 1.10
N VAL A 153 -20.57 -0.68 0.48
CA VAL A 153 -19.10 -0.70 0.32
C VAL A 153 -18.41 -0.58 1.68
N LEU A 154 -18.92 0.31 2.54
CA LEU A 154 -18.41 0.47 3.91
C LEU A 154 -18.67 -0.80 4.73
N THR A 155 -19.86 -1.41 4.60
CA THR A 155 -20.15 -2.71 5.22
C THR A 155 -19.14 -3.78 4.78
N GLY A 156 -18.76 -3.79 3.49
CA GLY A 156 -17.75 -4.69 2.98
C GLY A 156 -16.38 -4.48 3.62
N VAL A 157 -15.94 -3.22 3.78
CA VAL A 157 -14.69 -2.89 4.46
C VAL A 157 -14.71 -3.31 5.93
N LEU A 158 -15.80 -3.05 6.65
CA LEU A 158 -15.99 -3.49 8.04
C LEU A 158 -15.94 -5.02 8.16
N GLY A 159 -16.55 -5.74 7.21
CA GLY A 159 -16.47 -7.19 7.12
C GLY A 159 -15.04 -7.68 6.92
N GLN A 160 -14.26 -7.02 6.08
CA GLN A 160 -12.83 -7.35 5.89
C GLN A 160 -12.01 -7.12 7.17
N ILE A 161 -12.21 -6.01 7.88
CA ILE A 161 -11.54 -5.77 9.17
C ILE A 161 -11.87 -6.88 10.17
N ARG A 162 -13.15 -7.31 10.23
CA ARG A 162 -13.57 -8.43 11.09
C ARG A 162 -12.90 -9.72 10.69
N THR A 163 -12.81 -10.02 9.40
CA THR A 163 -12.15 -11.22 8.88
C THR A 163 -10.66 -11.24 9.26
N GLN A 164 -9.94 -10.12 9.08
CA GLN A 164 -8.54 -10.02 9.51
C GLN A 164 -8.37 -10.33 11.00
N LEU A 165 -9.29 -9.84 11.82
CA LEU A 165 -9.27 -10.12 13.26
C LEU A 165 -9.57 -11.59 13.57
N VAL A 166 -10.48 -12.22 12.82
CA VAL A 166 -10.76 -13.66 12.93
C VAL A 166 -9.51 -14.47 12.60
N ASP A 167 -8.81 -14.14 11.51
CA ASP A 167 -7.62 -14.85 11.06
C ASP A 167 -6.49 -14.74 12.10
N VAL A 168 -6.23 -13.53 12.61
CA VAL A 168 -5.27 -13.32 13.72
C VAL A 168 -5.63 -14.17 14.94
N LEU A 169 -6.90 -14.18 15.36
CA LEU A 169 -7.35 -14.97 16.51
C LEU A 169 -7.28 -16.47 16.26
N ALA A 170 -7.56 -16.93 15.04
CA ALA A 170 -7.46 -18.33 14.67
C ALA A 170 -6.02 -18.83 14.84
N ASP A 171 -5.03 -18.09 14.34
CA ASP A 171 -3.61 -18.44 14.50
C ASP A 171 -3.19 -18.46 15.98
N LEU A 172 -3.58 -17.43 16.74
CA LEU A 172 -3.27 -17.37 18.16
C LEU A 172 -3.86 -18.52 18.97
N THR A 173 -5.09 -18.94 18.63
CA THR A 173 -5.77 -20.04 19.34
C THR A 173 -5.34 -21.43 18.89
N ALA A 174 -4.72 -21.56 17.71
CA ALA A 174 -4.12 -22.81 17.25
C ALA A 174 -2.89 -23.20 18.05
N GLU A 175 -2.08 -22.21 18.49
CA GLU A 175 -0.82 -22.43 19.18
C GLU A 175 -0.89 -22.20 20.70
N THR A 176 -1.91 -21.48 21.20
CA THR A 176 -2.04 -21.09 22.60
C THR A 176 -3.36 -21.57 23.19
N PRO A 177 -3.34 -22.28 24.32
CA PRO A 177 -4.59 -22.62 25.04
C PRO A 177 -5.36 -21.35 25.41
N LEU A 178 -6.69 -21.39 25.30
CA LEU A 178 -7.56 -20.21 25.57
C LEU A 178 -7.43 -19.66 27.01
N ALA A 179 -6.92 -20.47 27.94
CA ALA A 179 -6.68 -20.06 29.31
C ALA A 179 -5.33 -19.34 29.53
N GLU A 180 -4.49 -19.30 28.50
CA GLU A 180 -3.15 -18.73 28.55
C GLU A 180 -3.05 -17.45 27.72
N LEU A 181 -2.07 -16.62 28.04
CA LEU A 181 -1.73 -15.43 27.27
C LEU A 181 -0.76 -15.83 26.15
N PRO A 182 -1.04 -15.49 24.87
CA PRO A 182 -0.13 -15.80 23.77
C PRO A 182 1.19 -15.05 23.94
N LYS A 183 2.26 -15.67 23.45
CA LYS A 183 3.58 -15.05 23.44
C LYS A 183 3.62 -13.89 22.44
N LYS A 184 4.38 -12.83 22.80
CA LYS A 184 4.60 -11.67 21.91
C LYS A 184 4.93 -12.07 20.45
N ALA A 185 5.87 -13.01 20.28
CA ALA A 185 6.30 -13.45 18.96
C ALA A 185 5.18 -14.08 18.13
N ALA A 186 4.27 -14.84 18.75
CA ALA A 186 3.12 -15.42 18.07
C ALA A 186 2.13 -14.33 17.63
N VAL A 187 1.87 -13.34 18.51
CA VAL A 187 0.99 -12.21 18.17
C VAL A 187 1.57 -11.37 17.05
N ASP A 188 2.85 -11.01 17.11
CA ASP A 188 3.52 -10.23 16.08
C ASP A 188 3.56 -10.99 14.73
N ALA A 189 3.74 -12.32 14.75
CA ALA A 189 3.70 -13.16 13.55
C ALA A 189 2.31 -13.18 12.92
N ALA A 190 1.24 -13.42 13.70
CA ALA A 190 -0.13 -13.42 13.21
C ALA A 190 -0.54 -12.06 12.64
N VAL A 191 -0.21 -10.95 13.33
CA VAL A 191 -0.43 -9.59 12.82
C VAL A 191 0.37 -9.34 11.54
N GLY A 192 1.63 -9.75 11.49
CA GLY A 192 2.48 -9.64 10.31
C GLY A 192 1.93 -10.41 9.11
N GLN A 193 1.37 -11.60 9.34
CA GLN A 193 0.81 -12.45 8.30
C GLN A 193 -0.50 -11.90 7.73
N HIS A 194 -1.44 -11.51 8.54
CA HIS A 194 -2.79 -11.15 8.10
C HIS A 194 -2.98 -9.66 7.86
N ILE A 195 -2.31 -8.81 8.60
CA ILE A 195 -2.44 -7.35 8.51
C ILE A 195 -1.24 -6.75 7.78
N GLY A 196 -0.03 -7.16 8.11
CA GLY A 196 1.20 -6.64 7.50
C GLY A 196 1.39 -7.04 6.05
N THR A 197 0.94 -8.22 5.60
CA THR A 197 1.01 -8.65 4.20
C THR A 197 0.16 -7.80 3.27
N GLN A 198 -0.81 -7.08 3.78
CA GLN A 198 -1.62 -6.15 2.99
C GLN A 198 -0.91 -4.80 2.78
N TYR A 199 0.09 -4.47 3.60
CA TYR A 199 1.05 -3.40 3.32
C TYR A 199 2.20 -3.87 2.43
N ASN A 200 2.39 -5.19 2.31
CA ASN A 200 3.41 -5.81 1.50
C ASN A 200 2.85 -6.31 0.19
N THR A 201 2.93 -5.54 -0.87
CA THR A 201 3.10 -6.12 -2.20
C THR A 201 4.34 -7.00 -2.12
N THR A 202 4.10 -8.32 -2.05
CA THR A 202 5.04 -9.41 -2.28
C THR A 202 6.49 -9.00 -2.49
N ILE A 203 7.25 -8.85 -1.44
CA ILE A 203 8.69 -9.03 -1.50
C ILE A 203 8.98 -10.35 -0.81
N GLN A 204 8.83 -11.45 -1.54
CA GLN A 204 9.64 -12.62 -1.29
C GLN A 204 11.08 -12.23 -1.63
N ALA A 205 11.78 -11.71 -0.67
CA ALA A 205 13.22 -11.56 -0.77
C ALA A 205 13.80 -11.72 0.60
N ALA A 206 14.50 -12.78 0.71
CA ALA A 206 15.90 -12.79 1.07
C ALA A 206 16.41 -11.54 1.81
N ASN A 207 16.64 -11.68 3.10
CA ASN A 207 17.75 -11.11 3.88
C ASN A 207 18.29 -9.72 3.48
N GLY A 208 17.45 -8.68 3.49
CA GLY A 208 17.89 -7.29 3.36
C GLY A 208 16.90 -6.32 4.03
N PRO A 209 17.31 -5.10 4.40
CA PRO A 209 16.41 -4.11 4.95
C PRO A 209 15.36 -3.72 3.91
N THR A 210 14.11 -3.91 4.28
CA THR A 210 12.96 -3.65 3.42
C THR A 210 12.27 -2.38 3.90
N ALA A 211 12.20 -1.37 3.03
CA ALA A 211 11.33 -0.23 3.24
C ALA A 211 10.05 -0.44 2.44
N ILE A 212 8.91 -0.34 3.10
CA ILE A 212 7.58 -0.63 2.55
C ILE A 212 6.71 0.61 2.71
N GLY A 213 6.11 1.05 1.59
CA GLY A 213 5.28 2.24 1.52
C GLY A 213 5.86 3.33 0.60
N ASN A 214 4.99 4.16 0.03
CA ASN A 214 5.34 5.19 -0.97
C ASN A 214 6.32 6.29 -0.46
N LYS A 215 6.65 6.30 0.83
CA LYS A 215 7.60 7.24 1.48
C LYS A 215 8.46 6.54 2.54
N ALA A 216 8.57 5.21 2.51
CA ALA A 216 9.40 4.50 3.46
C ALA A 216 10.87 4.88 3.23
N LYS A 217 11.49 5.47 4.24
CA LYS A 217 12.95 5.72 4.26
C LYS A 217 13.62 4.45 4.76
N VAL A 218 14.44 3.84 3.92
CA VAL A 218 15.36 2.80 4.37
C VAL A 218 16.35 3.46 5.32
N LYS A 219 16.37 3.05 6.60
CA LYS A 219 17.51 3.31 7.45
C LYS A 219 18.65 2.44 6.96
N THR A 220 19.63 3.07 6.36
CA THR A 220 20.85 2.44 5.85
C THR A 220 21.86 2.10 6.95
N GLU A 221 21.47 2.20 8.22
CA GLU A 221 22.31 1.74 9.32
C GLU A 221 22.47 0.23 9.22
N GLY A 222 23.56 -0.21 8.59
CA GLY A 222 23.92 -1.62 8.41
C GLY A 222 24.13 -2.09 6.96
N LEU A 223 23.73 -1.33 5.93
CA LEU A 223 24.08 -1.65 4.55
C LEU A 223 25.55 -1.26 4.28
N SER A 224 26.30 -2.21 3.76
CA SER A 224 27.70 -2.01 3.38
C SER A 224 27.86 -2.06 1.84
N VAL A 225 28.97 -1.51 1.36
CA VAL A 225 29.37 -1.66 -0.05
C VAL A 225 29.46 -3.14 -0.45
N GLN A 226 29.80 -4.02 0.49
CA GLN A 226 29.81 -5.47 0.27
C GLN A 226 28.41 -6.05 0.00
N ASP A 227 27.37 -5.50 0.61
CA ASP A 227 26.00 -5.93 0.35
C ASP A 227 25.54 -5.48 -1.05
N ALA A 228 25.92 -4.28 -1.48
CA ALA A 228 25.70 -3.84 -2.85
C ALA A 228 26.35 -4.79 -3.88
N ILE A 229 27.58 -5.24 -3.63
CA ILE A 229 28.27 -6.20 -4.48
C ILE A 229 27.52 -7.54 -4.54
N LYS A 230 27.01 -8.06 -3.42
CA LYS A 230 26.20 -9.30 -3.40
C LYS A 230 24.93 -9.18 -4.25
N PHE A 231 24.27 -8.01 -4.23
CA PHE A 231 23.09 -7.79 -5.07
C PHE A 231 23.46 -7.74 -6.56
N LEU A 232 24.60 -7.18 -6.92
CA LEU A 232 25.11 -7.23 -8.30
C LEU A 232 25.46 -8.65 -8.73
N ASP A 233 26.01 -9.49 -7.84
CA ASP A 233 26.22 -10.91 -8.09
C ASP A 233 24.92 -11.68 -8.32
N ALA A 234 23.83 -11.31 -7.60
CA ALA A 234 22.50 -11.87 -7.82
C ALA A 234 21.94 -11.49 -9.21
N VAL A 235 22.20 -10.28 -9.70
CA VAL A 235 21.84 -9.88 -11.08
C VAL A 235 22.61 -10.72 -12.11
N GLN A 236 23.90 -10.95 -11.90
CA GLN A 236 24.71 -11.82 -12.77
C GLN A 236 24.19 -13.27 -12.78
N ALA A 237 23.75 -13.77 -11.63
CA ALA A 237 23.16 -15.11 -11.55
C ALA A 237 21.83 -15.19 -12.32
N ALA A 238 20.95 -14.21 -12.15
CA ALA A 238 19.67 -14.13 -12.86
C ALA A 238 19.84 -13.95 -14.38
N ALA A 239 20.93 -13.31 -14.82
CA ALA A 239 21.24 -13.14 -16.24
C ALA A 239 21.58 -14.46 -16.96
N LYS A 240 21.97 -15.51 -16.25
CA LYS A 240 22.27 -16.83 -16.85
C LYS A 240 21.05 -17.50 -17.45
N ASP A 241 19.85 -17.19 -16.93
CA ASP A 241 18.61 -17.77 -17.37
C ASP A 241 17.90 -16.93 -18.47
N VAL A 242 18.56 -15.89 -18.97
CA VAL A 242 18.05 -15.06 -20.07
C VAL A 242 18.34 -15.75 -21.39
N LEU A 243 17.31 -16.00 -22.18
CA LEU A 243 17.39 -16.69 -23.48
C LEU A 243 17.92 -15.78 -24.61
N ASP A 244 17.81 -14.46 -24.44
CA ASP A 244 18.33 -13.46 -25.38
C ASP A 244 19.82 -13.19 -25.11
N ASP A 245 20.69 -13.65 -26.02
CA ASP A 245 22.13 -13.52 -25.88
C ASP A 245 22.59 -12.05 -25.94
N GLU A 246 21.97 -11.21 -26.75
CA GLU A 246 22.33 -9.79 -26.88
C GLU A 246 21.94 -9.01 -25.61
N GLY A 247 20.73 -9.21 -25.12
CA GLY A 247 20.25 -8.61 -23.85
C GLY A 247 21.06 -9.06 -22.63
N ARG A 248 21.49 -10.33 -22.63
CA ARG A 248 22.37 -10.88 -21.58
C ARG A 248 23.75 -10.21 -21.55
N VAL A 249 24.38 -10.04 -22.69
CA VAL A 249 25.71 -9.40 -22.82
C VAL A 249 25.61 -7.94 -22.38
N GLU A 250 24.59 -7.21 -22.82
CA GLU A 250 24.38 -5.82 -22.45
C GLU A 250 24.11 -5.66 -20.93
N LEU A 251 23.30 -6.55 -20.33
CA LEU A 251 23.02 -6.56 -18.90
C LEU A 251 24.31 -6.81 -18.08
N LEU A 252 25.11 -7.80 -18.46
CA LEU A 252 26.37 -8.12 -17.78
C LEU A 252 27.38 -6.97 -17.90
N ALA A 253 27.46 -6.32 -19.03
CA ALA A 253 28.32 -5.14 -19.23
C ALA A 253 27.89 -3.97 -18.33
N ALA A 254 26.56 -3.73 -18.20
CA ALA A 254 26.05 -2.69 -17.33
C ALA A 254 26.26 -2.99 -15.82
N VAL A 255 26.20 -4.28 -15.43
CA VAL A 255 26.53 -4.72 -14.07
C VAL A 255 27.98 -4.45 -13.73
N GLU A 256 28.90 -4.78 -14.66
CA GLU A 256 30.35 -4.53 -14.48
C GLU A 256 30.67 -3.03 -14.48
N GLU A 257 30.01 -2.22 -15.32
CA GLU A 257 30.12 -0.76 -15.29
C GLU A 257 29.69 -0.19 -13.92
N LEU A 258 28.56 -0.65 -13.36
CA LEU A 258 28.08 -0.23 -12.06
C LEU A 258 29.00 -0.69 -10.92
N ARG A 259 29.52 -1.92 -10.99
CA ARG A 259 30.49 -2.46 -10.04
C ARG A 259 31.77 -1.64 -10.03
N ALA A 260 32.31 -1.32 -11.19
CA ALA A 260 33.53 -0.51 -11.33
C ALA A 260 33.30 0.90 -10.74
N THR A 261 32.13 1.49 -11.01
CA THR A 261 31.78 2.80 -10.48
C THR A 261 31.67 2.77 -8.95
N THR A 262 31.14 1.72 -8.34
CA THR A 262 30.99 1.61 -6.88
C THR A 262 32.28 1.30 -6.13
N GLN A 263 33.36 0.89 -6.83
CA GLN A 263 34.65 0.55 -6.24
C GLN A 263 35.71 1.65 -6.36
N GLN A 264 35.42 2.76 -7.01
CA GLN A 264 36.35 3.90 -7.12
C GLN A 264 36.33 4.77 -5.87
N GLU A 265 37.50 5.18 -5.37
CA GLU A 265 37.71 5.93 -4.13
C GLU A 265 37.18 7.39 -4.14
N ALA A 266 36.71 7.90 -5.28
CA ALA A 266 36.09 9.22 -5.41
C ALA A 266 35.00 9.19 -6.49
N THR A 267 33.89 8.54 -6.16
CA THR A 267 32.78 8.39 -7.12
C THR A 267 31.76 9.50 -6.94
N ASP A 268 31.42 10.21 -8.04
CA ASP A 268 30.32 11.15 -8.03
C ASP A 268 28.97 10.38 -7.87
N THR A 269 28.20 10.76 -6.86
CA THR A 269 26.87 10.20 -6.62
C THR A 269 25.99 10.24 -7.88
N GLY A 270 26.13 11.29 -8.72
CA GLY A 270 25.41 11.42 -9.98
C GLY A 270 25.75 10.34 -11.00
N ASP A 271 27.01 9.91 -11.09
CA ASP A 271 27.45 8.85 -12.00
C ASP A 271 26.94 7.48 -11.55
N VAL A 272 26.92 7.20 -10.26
CA VAL A 272 26.35 5.96 -9.69
C VAL A 272 24.88 5.88 -10.02
N VAL A 273 24.10 6.92 -9.78
CA VAL A 273 22.66 6.97 -10.04
C VAL A 273 22.37 6.82 -11.54
N LYS A 274 23.16 7.44 -12.40
CA LYS A 274 23.02 7.34 -13.86
C LYS A 274 23.28 5.92 -14.36
N THR A 275 24.35 5.28 -13.88
CA THR A 275 24.71 3.91 -14.27
C THR A 275 23.67 2.90 -13.74
N ALA A 276 23.19 3.09 -12.51
CA ALA A 276 22.09 2.31 -11.96
C ALA A 276 20.78 2.46 -12.77
N GLY A 277 20.51 3.66 -13.26
CA GLY A 277 19.38 3.93 -14.16
C GLY A 277 19.46 3.18 -15.49
N LYS A 278 20.66 3.10 -16.12
CA LYS A 278 20.88 2.32 -17.34
C LYS A 278 20.58 0.84 -17.11
N LEU A 279 21.06 0.27 -16.01
CA LEU A 279 20.82 -1.13 -15.65
C LEU A 279 19.31 -1.44 -15.56
N ARG A 280 18.53 -0.54 -14.98
CA ARG A 280 17.07 -0.67 -14.87
C ARG A 280 16.39 -0.68 -16.24
N VAL A 281 16.82 0.18 -17.17
CA VAL A 281 16.26 0.26 -18.54
C VAL A 281 16.53 -1.04 -19.30
N ILE A 282 17.75 -1.58 -19.20
CA ILE A 282 18.13 -2.85 -19.85
C ILE A 282 17.28 -4.00 -19.29
N ALA A 283 17.14 -4.10 -17.96
CA ALA A 283 16.33 -5.13 -17.32
C ALA A 283 14.85 -5.08 -17.75
N ALA A 284 14.30 -3.88 -17.87
CA ALA A 284 12.91 -3.68 -18.34
C ALA A 284 12.74 -4.14 -19.82
N ARG A 285 13.75 -3.95 -20.66
CA ARG A 285 13.73 -4.38 -22.06
C ARG A 285 13.81 -5.90 -22.18
N ILE A 286 14.61 -6.56 -21.35
CA ILE A 286 14.71 -8.03 -21.28
C ILE A 286 13.38 -8.66 -20.88
N GLY A 287 12.60 -8.00 -19.99
CA GLY A 287 11.26 -8.42 -19.58
C GLY A 287 11.22 -9.70 -18.73
N SER A 288 12.37 -10.23 -18.27
CA SER A 288 12.42 -11.36 -17.34
C SER A 288 12.05 -10.91 -15.91
N PRO A 289 11.04 -11.50 -15.26
CA PRO A 289 10.65 -11.13 -13.90
C PRO A 289 11.80 -11.31 -12.89
N ALA A 290 12.61 -12.37 -13.04
CA ALA A 290 13.74 -12.66 -12.17
C ALA A 290 14.85 -11.59 -12.31
N VAL A 291 15.17 -11.19 -13.52
CA VAL A 291 16.16 -10.13 -13.81
C VAL A 291 15.65 -8.78 -13.31
N THR A 292 14.38 -8.46 -13.57
CA THR A 292 13.78 -7.19 -13.13
C THR A 292 13.79 -7.07 -11.61
N ALA A 293 13.45 -8.13 -10.88
CA ALA A 293 13.48 -8.16 -9.42
C ALA A 293 14.91 -7.99 -8.87
N ALA A 294 15.87 -8.75 -9.39
CA ALA A 294 17.27 -8.68 -8.97
C ALA A 294 17.87 -7.28 -9.24
N VAL A 295 17.60 -6.70 -10.41
CA VAL A 295 18.07 -5.36 -10.79
C VAL A 295 17.43 -4.29 -9.92
N SER A 296 16.15 -4.38 -9.61
CA SER A 296 15.49 -3.40 -8.72
C SER A 296 16.15 -3.36 -7.34
N SER A 297 16.40 -4.52 -6.73
CA SER A 297 17.07 -4.61 -5.43
C SER A 297 18.51 -4.07 -5.47
N ALA A 298 19.27 -4.37 -6.51
CA ALA A 298 20.63 -3.87 -6.68
C ALA A 298 20.66 -2.34 -6.86
N VAL A 299 19.81 -1.82 -7.73
CA VAL A 299 19.72 -0.38 -8.03
C VAL A 299 19.29 0.42 -6.79
N GLU A 300 18.31 -0.05 -6.04
CA GLU A 300 17.85 0.60 -4.82
C GLU A 300 18.94 0.64 -3.75
N THR A 301 19.65 -0.47 -3.55
CA THR A 301 20.74 -0.56 -2.57
C THR A 301 21.90 0.36 -2.95
N VAL A 302 22.35 0.31 -4.20
CA VAL A 302 23.45 1.15 -4.70
C VAL A 302 23.10 2.62 -4.65
N THR A 303 21.88 2.99 -5.07
CA THR A 303 21.42 4.38 -5.03
C THR A 303 21.31 4.89 -3.59
N SER A 304 20.80 4.08 -2.66
CA SER A 304 20.70 4.43 -1.25
C SER A 304 22.08 4.67 -0.61
N LEU A 305 23.04 3.81 -0.91
CA LEU A 305 24.43 3.95 -0.46
C LEU A 305 25.11 5.19 -1.07
N ALA A 306 24.86 5.47 -2.35
CA ALA A 306 25.38 6.68 -3.00
C ALA A 306 24.84 7.95 -2.36
N LEU A 307 23.53 8.00 -2.08
CA LEU A 307 22.88 9.15 -1.42
C LEU A 307 23.30 9.30 0.05
N SER A 308 23.73 8.24 0.71
CA SER A 308 24.25 8.29 2.08
C SER A 308 25.74 8.64 2.17
N GLY A 309 26.41 8.83 1.04
CA GLY A 309 27.84 9.14 0.99
C GLY A 309 28.74 7.93 1.26
N ALA A 310 28.25 6.69 1.05
CA ALA A 310 29.02 5.48 1.33
C ALA A 310 30.14 5.19 0.30
N PHE A 311 30.17 5.92 -0.82
CA PHE A 311 31.16 5.80 -1.89
C PHE A 311 32.12 6.99 -2.00
N GLY A 312 32.02 8.02 -1.12
CA GLY A 312 32.89 9.20 -1.17
C GLY A 312 32.88 9.99 0.11
#